data_166ca6c61f200eb3d7128bc88278fc67
#
_entry.id   166ca6c61f200eb3d7128bc88278fc67
#
_cell.length_a   1.000
_cell.length_b   1.000
_cell.length_c   1.000
_cell.angle_alpha   90.00
_cell.angle_beta   90.00
_cell.angle_gamma   90.00
#
_symmetry.space_group_name_H-M   'P 1'
#
loop_
_entity.id
_entity.type
_entity.pdbx_description
1 polymer ?
#
loop_
_entity_poly.entity_id
_entity_poly.type
_entity_poly.pdbx_seq_one_letter_code
_entity_poly.pdbx_strand_id
1 'polypeptide(L)'
;SGVALYYLLTLVGYYILALPPAFRVCRIMPAPPMTQRSLTPRLMGRWFAIGIALMWIGSLVGTALNDLVYRIAGLQPVDMVTETFDMLPLSVVLLGACILGPVCEELLFRGLLAGRLARYGQKPAALVSALLFGLYHANVSQFFYAFALGLLLAYAYFYTGSLKAPILLHMLFNFYGSAVVLLLPESGILPVLYLASWPVLTVAGVILLVRGRKRQVWAHGPCEPSIQTIFCNIGMTAAIVVCFVETALLFL
;
A
#
# COMPACT_ATOMS: atom_id res chain seq x y z
N SER A 1 5.25 24.21 -10.84
CA SER A 1 6.36 24.29 -9.89
C SER A 1 7.39 23.20 -10.16
N GLY A 2 8.66 23.42 -9.77
CA GLY A 2 9.73 22.41 -9.94
C GLY A 2 9.41 21.08 -9.22
N VAL A 3 8.70 21.16 -8.10
CA VAL A 3 8.25 19.99 -7.30
C VAL A 3 7.27 19.13 -8.12
N ALA A 4 6.30 19.73 -8.80
CA ALA A 4 5.36 18.97 -9.63
C ALA A 4 6.06 18.27 -10.80
N LEU A 5 7.02 18.94 -11.44
CA LEU A 5 7.83 18.34 -12.51
C LEU A 5 8.68 17.17 -11.98
N TYR A 6 9.35 17.35 -10.84
CA TYR A 6 10.12 16.30 -10.18
C TYR A 6 9.24 15.07 -9.86
N TYR A 7 8.05 15.29 -9.25
CA TYR A 7 7.09 14.24 -8.97
C TYR A 7 6.64 13.48 -10.22
N LEU A 8 6.30 14.22 -11.30
CA LEU A 8 5.90 13.61 -12.57
C LEU A 8 7.05 12.82 -13.22
N LEU A 9 8.28 13.34 -13.19
CA LEU A 9 9.45 12.61 -13.69
C LEU A 9 9.73 11.34 -12.90
N THR A 10 9.53 11.37 -11.58
CA THR A 10 9.63 10.19 -10.72
C THR A 10 8.59 9.13 -11.11
N LEU A 11 7.32 9.52 -11.32
CA LEU A 11 6.28 8.60 -11.80
C LEU A 11 6.64 7.99 -13.15
N VAL A 12 7.16 8.79 -14.10
CA VAL A 12 7.63 8.29 -15.40
C VAL A 12 8.77 7.28 -15.22
N GLY A 13 9.76 7.62 -14.40
CA GLY A 13 10.91 6.75 -14.12
C GLY A 13 10.48 5.39 -13.56
N TYR A 14 9.68 5.38 -12.50
CA TYR A 14 9.25 4.15 -11.84
C TYR A 14 8.25 3.35 -12.69
N TYR A 15 7.26 3.99 -13.28
CA TYR A 15 6.12 3.27 -13.86
C TYR A 15 6.22 3.07 -15.37
N ILE A 16 6.83 3.98 -16.10
CA ILE A 16 6.98 3.86 -17.55
C ILE A 16 8.30 3.20 -17.93
N LEU A 17 9.40 3.55 -17.26
CA LEU A 17 10.72 3.03 -17.63
C LEU A 17 11.06 1.70 -16.91
N ALA A 18 10.71 1.54 -15.61
CA ALA A 18 11.09 0.36 -14.84
C ALA A 18 10.06 -0.79 -14.92
N LEU A 19 8.76 -0.48 -14.96
CA LEU A 19 7.72 -1.51 -14.89
C LEU A 19 7.69 -2.45 -16.12
N PRO A 20 7.75 -1.99 -17.39
CA PRO A 20 7.74 -2.88 -18.55
C PRO A 20 8.92 -3.87 -18.61
N PRO A 21 10.19 -3.48 -18.36
CA PRO A 21 11.29 -4.42 -18.24
C PRO A 21 11.09 -5.44 -17.13
N ALA A 22 10.60 -5.00 -15.94
CA ALA A 22 10.30 -5.89 -14.82
C ALA A 22 9.26 -6.95 -15.21
N PHE A 23 8.19 -6.56 -15.89
CA PHE A 23 7.21 -7.52 -16.42
C PHE A 23 7.81 -8.49 -17.43
N ARG A 24 8.72 -8.01 -18.30
CA ARG A 24 9.37 -8.86 -19.30
C ARG A 24 10.26 -9.91 -18.65
N VAL A 25 11.06 -9.53 -17.66
CA VAL A 25 11.92 -10.46 -16.92
C VAL A 25 11.09 -11.47 -16.13
N CYS A 26 10.05 -11.02 -15.45
CA CYS A 26 9.22 -11.89 -14.61
C CYS A 26 8.30 -12.84 -15.40
N ARG A 27 8.14 -12.66 -16.72
CA ARG A 27 7.43 -13.63 -17.58
C ARG A 27 8.06 -15.03 -17.57
N ILE A 28 9.35 -15.15 -17.22
CA ILE A 28 10.06 -16.43 -17.07
C ILE A 28 9.42 -17.29 -15.95
N MET A 29 8.82 -16.64 -14.94
CA MET A 29 8.10 -17.32 -13.85
C MET A 29 6.59 -17.19 -14.05
N PRO A 30 5.88 -18.20 -14.56
CA PRO A 30 4.44 -18.12 -14.72
C PRO A 30 3.73 -18.05 -13.38
N ALA A 31 2.71 -17.19 -13.28
CA ALA A 31 1.81 -17.17 -12.13
C ALA A 31 0.88 -18.40 -12.19
N PRO A 32 0.61 -19.06 -11.06
CA PRO A 32 -0.36 -20.14 -11.03
C PRO A 32 -1.77 -19.61 -11.35
N PRO A 33 -2.65 -20.44 -11.92
CA PRO A 33 -4.02 -20.05 -12.20
C PRO A 33 -4.76 -19.73 -10.90
N MET A 34 -5.60 -18.70 -10.93
CA MET A 34 -6.42 -18.29 -9.79
C MET A 34 -7.90 -18.39 -10.10
N THR A 35 -8.68 -18.80 -9.11
CA THR A 35 -10.15 -18.82 -9.22
C THR A 35 -10.68 -17.41 -9.29
N GLN A 36 -11.41 -17.09 -10.35
CA GLN A 36 -12.08 -15.80 -10.51
C GLN A 36 -13.36 -15.77 -9.66
N ARG A 37 -13.51 -14.73 -8.83
CA ARG A 37 -14.74 -14.47 -8.05
C ARG A 37 -15.23 -13.06 -8.32
N SER A 38 -16.54 -12.89 -8.38
CA SER A 38 -17.16 -11.59 -8.62
C SER A 38 -16.91 -10.62 -7.44
N LEU A 39 -16.54 -9.40 -7.79
CA LEU A 39 -16.42 -8.29 -6.85
C LEU A 39 -17.80 -7.63 -6.68
N THR A 40 -18.37 -7.73 -5.49
CA THR A 40 -19.67 -7.10 -5.18
C THR A 40 -19.47 -5.78 -4.42
N PRO A 41 -20.39 -4.80 -4.55
CA PRO A 41 -20.32 -3.55 -3.79
C PRO A 41 -20.28 -3.77 -2.26
N ARG A 42 -21.02 -4.78 -1.78
CA ARG A 42 -21.01 -5.16 -0.35
C ARG A 42 -19.63 -5.63 0.11
N LEU A 43 -18.95 -6.40 -0.71
CA LEU A 43 -17.59 -6.90 -0.41
C LEU A 43 -16.58 -5.75 -0.44
N MET A 44 -16.70 -4.86 -1.43
CA MET A 44 -15.88 -3.66 -1.55
C MET A 44 -16.04 -2.76 -0.32
N GLY A 45 -17.27 -2.43 0.09
CA GLY A 45 -17.52 -1.61 1.28
C GLY A 45 -17.00 -2.24 2.57
N ARG A 46 -17.11 -3.58 2.69
CA ARG A 46 -16.53 -4.32 3.82
C ARG A 46 -15.01 -4.19 3.87
N TRP A 47 -14.32 -4.41 2.76
CA TRP A 47 -12.86 -4.27 2.69
C TRP A 47 -12.41 -2.84 2.84
N PHE A 48 -13.20 -1.88 2.33
CA PHE A 48 -12.92 -0.46 2.53
C PHE A 48 -12.94 -0.10 4.02
N ALA A 49 -13.99 -0.47 4.77
CA ALA A 49 -14.06 -0.20 6.20
C ALA A 49 -12.89 -0.88 6.98
N ILE A 50 -12.56 -2.13 6.64
CA ILE A 50 -11.38 -2.83 7.22
C ILE A 50 -10.09 -2.05 6.90
N GLY A 51 -9.92 -1.61 5.66
CA GLY A 51 -8.75 -0.86 5.25
C GLY A 51 -8.62 0.48 5.97
N ILE A 52 -9.70 1.23 6.17
CA ILE A 52 -9.68 2.47 6.96
C ILE A 52 -9.23 2.20 8.40
N ALA A 53 -9.71 1.11 9.02
CA ALA A 53 -9.24 0.73 10.35
C ALA A 53 -7.73 0.41 10.37
N LEU A 54 -7.24 -0.33 9.37
CA LEU A 54 -5.81 -0.66 9.24
C LEU A 54 -4.96 0.58 8.97
N MET A 55 -5.45 1.50 8.13
CA MET A 55 -4.78 2.77 7.88
C MET A 55 -4.63 3.59 9.15
N TRP A 56 -5.74 3.80 9.86
CA TRP A 56 -5.72 4.68 11.03
C TRP A 56 -4.86 4.11 12.16
N ILE A 57 -5.03 2.83 12.49
CA ILE A 57 -4.21 2.16 13.51
C ILE A 57 -2.73 2.13 13.08
N GLY A 58 -2.45 1.82 11.83
CA GLY A 58 -1.09 1.80 11.29
C GLY A 58 -0.45 3.19 11.28
N SER A 59 -1.20 4.24 10.94
CA SER A 59 -0.73 5.62 10.99
C SER A 59 -0.39 6.06 12.41
N LEU A 60 -1.23 5.74 13.40
CA LEU A 60 -0.94 6.06 14.81
C LEU A 60 0.38 5.42 15.27
N VAL A 61 0.59 4.14 14.94
CA VAL A 61 1.84 3.43 15.27
C VAL A 61 3.03 4.06 14.53
N GLY A 62 2.87 4.29 13.22
CA GLY A 62 3.92 4.83 12.37
C GLY A 62 4.35 6.24 12.81
N THR A 63 3.38 7.14 13.05
CA THR A 63 3.65 8.51 13.51
C THR A 63 4.33 8.50 14.88
N ALA A 64 3.84 7.70 15.84
CA ALA A 64 4.45 7.61 17.16
C ALA A 64 5.91 7.13 17.11
N LEU A 65 6.21 6.16 16.25
CA LEU A 65 7.59 5.69 16.05
C LEU A 65 8.44 6.69 15.28
N ASN A 66 7.90 7.35 14.27
CA ASN A 66 8.58 8.43 13.56
C ASN A 66 8.98 9.55 14.53
N ASP A 67 8.06 10.04 15.35
CA ASP A 67 8.32 11.07 16.37
C ASP A 67 9.38 10.62 17.37
N LEU A 68 9.36 9.36 17.78
CA LEU A 68 10.38 8.80 18.65
C LEU A 68 11.76 8.80 18.02
N VAL A 69 11.87 8.40 16.75
CA VAL A 69 13.14 8.40 15.99
C VAL A 69 13.69 9.81 15.87
N TYR A 70 12.86 10.80 15.49
CA TYR A 70 13.27 12.19 15.38
C TYR A 70 13.75 12.76 16.73
N ARG A 71 13.04 12.46 17.83
CA ARG A 71 13.45 12.87 19.18
C ARG A 71 14.80 12.27 19.60
N ILE A 72 15.04 10.99 19.31
CA ILE A 72 16.33 10.32 19.59
C ILE A 72 17.45 10.95 18.76
N ALA A 73 17.17 11.30 17.50
CA ALA A 73 18.11 11.97 16.61
C ALA A 73 18.33 13.47 16.97
N GLY A 74 17.57 14.04 17.90
CA GLY A 74 17.65 15.46 18.24
C GLY A 74 17.06 16.39 17.16
N LEU A 75 16.21 15.86 16.27
CA LEU A 75 15.58 16.58 15.18
C LEU A 75 14.10 16.88 15.49
N GLN A 76 13.51 17.81 14.74
CA GLN A 76 12.07 18.07 14.80
C GLN A 76 11.33 17.09 13.89
N PRO A 77 10.22 16.48 14.35
CA PRO A 77 9.42 15.60 13.51
C PRO A 77 8.87 16.32 12.27
N VAL A 78 8.96 15.67 11.12
CA VAL A 78 8.47 16.18 9.84
C VAL A 78 7.45 15.19 9.27
N ASP A 79 6.30 15.70 8.82
CA ASP A 79 5.34 14.92 8.05
C ASP A 79 5.57 15.15 6.54
N MET A 80 6.51 14.38 5.99
CA MET A 80 6.91 14.44 4.59
C MET A 80 5.75 14.26 3.61
N VAL A 81 4.70 13.52 4.00
CA VAL A 81 3.54 13.26 3.14
C VAL A 81 2.70 14.51 2.99
N THR A 82 2.32 15.12 4.11
CA THR A 82 1.55 16.35 4.12
C THR A 82 2.32 17.47 3.43
N GLU A 83 3.59 17.67 3.76
CA GLU A 83 4.43 18.69 3.13
C GLU A 83 4.52 18.51 1.60
N THR A 84 4.68 17.26 1.13
CA THR A 84 4.74 16.99 -0.31
C THR A 84 3.42 17.31 -1.00
N PHE A 85 2.29 16.92 -0.42
CA PHE A 85 0.98 17.14 -1.02
C PHE A 85 0.56 18.61 -1.02
N ASP A 86 0.93 19.38 -0.01
CA ASP A 86 0.69 20.83 0.06
C ASP A 86 1.45 21.61 -1.05
N MET A 87 2.56 21.04 -1.53
CA MET A 87 3.34 21.62 -2.63
C MET A 87 2.83 21.25 -4.02
N LEU A 88 1.93 20.28 -4.14
CA LEU A 88 1.47 19.75 -5.42
C LEU A 88 0.11 20.32 -5.83
N PRO A 89 -0.10 20.64 -7.12
CA PRO A 89 -1.43 20.95 -7.62
C PRO A 89 -2.39 19.78 -7.39
N LEU A 90 -3.63 20.07 -7.00
CA LEU A 90 -4.67 19.06 -6.76
C LEU A 90 -4.82 18.07 -7.93
N SER A 91 -4.73 18.55 -9.18
CA SER A 91 -4.78 17.67 -10.36
C SER A 91 -3.66 16.63 -10.40
N VAL A 92 -2.46 17.00 -9.93
CA VAL A 92 -1.30 16.10 -9.84
C VAL A 92 -1.51 15.07 -8.73
N VAL A 93 -2.05 15.49 -7.59
CA VAL A 93 -2.41 14.56 -6.49
C VAL A 93 -3.49 13.58 -6.95
N LEU A 94 -4.57 14.06 -7.58
CA LEU A 94 -5.66 13.21 -8.05
C LEU A 94 -5.19 12.21 -9.11
N LEU A 95 -4.49 12.67 -10.14
CA LEU A 95 -4.03 11.78 -11.21
C LEU A 95 -2.86 10.90 -10.79
N GLY A 96 -1.87 11.47 -10.10
CA GLY A 96 -0.66 10.77 -9.70
C GLY A 96 -0.90 9.84 -8.52
N ALA A 97 -1.27 10.40 -7.36
CA ALA A 97 -1.37 9.64 -6.12
C ALA A 97 -2.67 8.82 -6.00
N CYS A 98 -3.80 9.27 -6.56
CA CYS A 98 -5.07 8.55 -6.41
C CYS A 98 -5.40 7.61 -7.57
N ILE A 99 -4.79 7.75 -8.75
CA ILE A 99 -5.11 6.91 -9.91
C ILE A 99 -3.87 6.16 -10.42
N LEU A 100 -2.86 6.87 -10.95
CA LEU A 100 -1.71 6.24 -11.62
C LEU A 100 -0.84 5.45 -10.64
N GLY A 101 -0.52 6.01 -9.48
CA GLY A 101 0.23 5.33 -8.42
C GLY A 101 -0.41 3.99 -8.05
N PRO A 102 -1.66 3.96 -7.55
CA PRO A 102 -2.37 2.73 -7.23
C PRO A 102 -2.40 1.70 -8.36
N VAL A 103 -2.66 2.12 -9.60
CA VAL A 103 -2.66 1.20 -10.74
C VAL A 103 -1.29 0.54 -10.93
N CYS A 104 -0.23 1.34 -10.98
CA CYS A 104 1.12 0.85 -11.22
C CYS A 104 1.66 0.02 -10.04
N GLU A 105 1.39 0.44 -8.82
CA GLU A 105 1.78 -0.27 -7.62
C GLU A 105 1.07 -1.63 -7.50
N GLU A 106 -0.22 -1.70 -7.79
CA GLU A 106 -0.92 -2.99 -7.79
C GLU A 106 -0.45 -3.91 -8.92
N LEU A 107 -0.13 -3.37 -10.08
CA LEU A 107 0.50 -4.12 -11.16
C LEU A 107 1.84 -4.71 -10.70
N LEU A 108 2.68 -3.93 -10.00
CA LEU A 108 3.97 -4.36 -9.50
C LEU A 108 3.82 -5.38 -8.35
N PHE A 109 3.16 -4.97 -7.26
CA PHE A 109 3.15 -5.76 -6.02
C PHE A 109 2.20 -6.96 -6.08
N ARG A 110 1.03 -6.84 -6.74
CA ARG A 110 0.05 -7.94 -6.83
C ARG A 110 0.17 -8.70 -8.14
N GLY A 111 0.23 -7.99 -9.26
CA GLY A 111 0.34 -8.62 -10.57
C GLY A 111 1.67 -9.32 -10.81
N LEU A 112 2.77 -8.62 -10.52
CA LEU A 112 4.10 -9.12 -10.78
C LEU A 112 4.62 -9.96 -9.61
N LEU A 113 4.66 -9.43 -8.41
CA LEU A 113 5.33 -10.05 -7.26
C LEU A 113 4.43 -11.13 -6.62
N ALA A 114 3.30 -10.75 -6.00
CA ALA A 114 2.46 -11.68 -5.26
C ALA A 114 1.90 -12.79 -6.17
N GLY A 115 1.48 -12.45 -7.40
CA GLY A 115 0.96 -13.42 -8.35
C GLY A 115 1.95 -14.54 -8.67
N ARG A 116 3.22 -14.24 -8.78
CA ARG A 116 4.26 -15.25 -9.05
C ARG A 116 4.72 -15.99 -7.82
N LEU A 117 4.83 -15.29 -6.68
CA LEU A 117 5.15 -15.91 -5.40
C LEU A 117 4.02 -16.84 -4.89
N ALA A 118 2.81 -16.74 -5.44
CA ALA A 118 1.71 -17.65 -5.13
C ALA A 118 2.02 -19.13 -5.39
N ARG A 119 3.03 -19.43 -6.18
CA ARG A 119 3.57 -20.79 -6.34
C ARG A 119 4.07 -21.41 -5.03
N TYR A 120 4.48 -20.56 -4.08
CA TYR A 120 4.90 -20.95 -2.73
C TYR A 120 3.75 -20.88 -1.71
N GLY A 121 2.55 -20.56 -2.16
CA GLY A 121 1.36 -20.35 -1.35
C GLY A 121 0.94 -18.87 -1.29
N GLN A 122 -0.37 -18.66 -1.18
CA GLN A 122 -0.93 -17.30 -1.18
C GLN A 122 -0.55 -16.51 0.08
N LYS A 123 -0.46 -17.17 1.24
CA LYS A 123 -0.14 -16.50 2.49
C LYS A 123 1.30 -15.94 2.53
N PRO A 124 2.37 -16.72 2.24
CA PRO A 124 3.72 -16.17 2.15
C PRO A 124 3.84 -15.13 1.03
N ALA A 125 3.19 -15.33 -0.11
CA ALA A 125 3.20 -14.36 -1.21
C ALA A 125 2.57 -13.01 -0.78
N ALA A 126 1.46 -13.03 -0.06
CA ALA A 126 0.83 -11.84 0.49
C ALA A 126 1.73 -11.12 1.50
N LEU A 127 2.37 -11.88 2.40
CA LEU A 127 3.25 -11.33 3.42
C LEU A 127 4.47 -10.63 2.81
N VAL A 128 5.16 -11.28 1.87
CA VAL A 128 6.33 -10.71 1.19
C VAL A 128 5.94 -9.48 0.37
N SER A 129 4.86 -9.58 -0.40
CA SER A 129 4.37 -8.44 -1.19
C SER A 129 3.98 -7.25 -0.33
N ALA A 130 3.34 -7.48 0.81
CA ALA A 130 2.94 -6.43 1.74
C ALA A 130 4.15 -5.80 2.45
N LEU A 131 5.13 -6.62 2.84
CA LEU A 131 6.37 -6.12 3.46
C LEU A 131 7.13 -5.19 2.52
N LEU A 132 7.35 -5.63 1.27
CA LEU A 132 8.02 -4.81 0.27
C LEU A 132 7.19 -3.57 -0.10
N PHE A 133 5.87 -3.67 -0.11
CA PHE A 133 4.99 -2.53 -0.32
C PHE A 133 5.12 -1.48 0.80
N GLY A 134 5.18 -1.91 2.06
CA GLY A 134 5.44 -1.00 3.17
C GLY A 134 6.83 -0.36 3.10
N LEU A 135 7.88 -1.15 2.84
CA LEU A 135 9.26 -0.66 2.70
C LEU A 135 9.45 0.28 1.50
N TYR A 136 8.73 0.04 0.40
CA TYR A 136 8.79 0.88 -0.80
C TYR A 136 8.42 2.35 -0.54
N HIS A 137 7.62 2.63 0.50
CA HIS A 137 7.29 4.02 0.85
C HIS A 137 8.47 4.77 1.48
N ALA A 138 9.56 4.08 1.86
CA ALA A 138 10.77 4.65 2.44
C ALA A 138 10.52 5.66 3.58
N ASN A 139 9.43 5.49 4.33
CA ASN A 139 8.98 6.42 5.35
C ASN A 139 8.42 5.65 6.55
N VAL A 140 8.95 5.92 7.75
CA VAL A 140 8.58 5.22 8.98
C VAL A 140 7.10 5.43 9.32
N SER A 141 6.57 6.65 9.15
CA SER A 141 5.16 6.95 9.43
C SER A 141 4.22 6.22 8.50
N GLN A 142 4.62 5.94 7.25
CA GLN A 142 3.82 5.24 6.25
C GLN A 142 3.94 3.73 6.32
N PHE A 143 5.08 3.19 6.75
CA PHE A 143 5.39 1.76 6.68
C PHE A 143 4.27 0.88 7.27
N PHE A 144 3.80 1.20 8.47
CA PHE A 144 2.87 0.33 9.20
C PHE A 144 1.49 0.25 8.53
N TYR A 145 0.93 1.38 8.11
CA TYR A 145 -0.36 1.36 7.43
C TYR A 145 -0.23 0.80 6.02
N ALA A 146 0.83 1.10 5.30
CA ALA A 146 1.07 0.56 3.96
C ALA A 146 1.26 -0.96 3.99
N PHE A 147 2.03 -1.48 4.97
CA PHE A 147 2.15 -2.92 5.18
C PHE A 147 0.79 -3.58 5.47
N ALA A 148 0.01 -3.02 6.41
CA ALA A 148 -1.29 -3.56 6.77
C ALA A 148 -2.30 -3.53 5.62
N LEU A 149 -2.35 -2.40 4.88
CA LEU A 149 -3.13 -2.31 3.64
C LEU A 149 -2.61 -3.27 2.57
N GLY A 150 -1.29 -3.42 2.48
CA GLY A 150 -0.63 -4.37 1.59
C GLY A 150 -1.13 -5.80 1.75
N LEU A 151 -1.33 -6.23 3.00
CA LEU A 151 -1.93 -7.54 3.31
C LEU A 151 -3.40 -7.62 2.86
N LEU A 152 -4.19 -6.57 3.10
CA LEU A 152 -5.59 -6.54 2.69
C LEU A 152 -5.72 -6.54 1.15
N LEU A 153 -4.91 -5.76 0.45
CA LEU A 153 -4.92 -5.68 -1.01
C LEU A 153 -4.47 -7.00 -1.65
N ALA A 154 -3.45 -7.66 -1.08
CA ALA A 154 -3.04 -9.00 -1.50
C ALA A 154 -4.14 -10.04 -1.24
N TYR A 155 -4.83 -9.96 -0.10
CA TYR A 155 -5.98 -10.80 0.17
C TYR A 155 -7.12 -10.57 -0.84
N ALA A 156 -7.45 -9.31 -1.15
CA ALA A 156 -8.45 -8.98 -2.16
C ALA A 156 -8.09 -9.51 -3.55
N TYR A 157 -6.81 -9.43 -3.91
CA TYR A 157 -6.26 -9.98 -5.15
C TYR A 157 -6.45 -11.51 -5.21
N PHE A 158 -6.00 -12.24 -4.20
CA PHE A 158 -6.11 -13.71 -4.18
C PHE A 158 -7.55 -14.19 -4.04
N TYR A 159 -8.37 -13.46 -3.31
CA TYR A 159 -9.79 -13.80 -3.14
C TYR A 159 -10.57 -13.66 -4.44
N THR A 160 -10.34 -12.58 -5.20
CA THR A 160 -11.06 -12.33 -6.46
C THR A 160 -10.38 -12.94 -7.68
N GLY A 161 -9.10 -13.30 -7.59
CA GLY A 161 -8.29 -13.71 -8.73
C GLY A 161 -8.07 -12.59 -9.77
N SER A 162 -8.27 -11.33 -9.39
CA SER A 162 -8.27 -10.18 -10.30
C SER A 162 -7.61 -8.95 -9.68
N LEU A 163 -6.85 -8.21 -10.48
CA LEU A 163 -6.27 -6.93 -10.09
C LEU A 163 -7.30 -5.81 -9.93
N LYS A 164 -8.51 -5.96 -10.47
CA LYS A 164 -9.55 -4.92 -10.36
C LYS A 164 -9.88 -4.58 -8.91
N ALA A 165 -9.99 -5.59 -8.04
CA ALA A 165 -10.37 -5.38 -6.65
C ALA A 165 -9.31 -4.59 -5.86
N PRO A 166 -8.01 -4.99 -5.83
CA PRO A 166 -7.01 -4.23 -5.10
C PRO A 166 -6.76 -2.85 -5.72
N ILE A 167 -6.79 -2.70 -7.06
CA ILE A 167 -6.65 -1.39 -7.71
C ILE A 167 -7.75 -0.43 -7.24
N LEU A 168 -9.02 -0.83 -7.32
CA LEU A 168 -10.14 0.01 -6.91
C LEU A 168 -10.10 0.34 -5.41
N LEU A 169 -9.77 -0.63 -4.57
CA LEU A 169 -9.61 -0.39 -3.12
C LEU A 169 -8.48 0.60 -2.83
N HIS A 170 -7.34 0.42 -3.46
CA HIS A 170 -6.18 1.29 -3.27
C HIS A 170 -6.48 2.74 -3.72
N MET A 171 -7.10 2.90 -4.90
CA MET A 171 -7.59 4.20 -5.36
C MET A 171 -8.54 4.85 -4.35
N LEU A 172 -9.47 4.08 -3.77
CA LEU A 172 -10.40 4.58 -2.76
C LEU A 172 -9.69 4.97 -1.46
N PHE A 173 -8.66 4.22 -1.03
CA PHE A 173 -7.87 4.57 0.16
C PHE A 173 -7.10 5.87 -0.04
N ASN A 174 -6.41 6.01 -1.17
CA ASN A 174 -5.66 7.23 -1.46
C ASN A 174 -6.59 8.43 -1.68
N PHE A 175 -7.72 8.24 -2.35
CA PHE A 175 -8.71 9.29 -2.49
C PHE A 175 -9.27 9.75 -1.13
N TYR A 176 -9.68 8.80 -0.28
CA TYR A 176 -10.23 9.11 1.04
C TYR A 176 -9.18 9.71 1.98
N GLY A 177 -7.96 9.19 2.00
CA GLY A 177 -6.91 9.62 2.93
C GLY A 177 -6.18 10.90 2.53
N SER A 178 -6.17 11.25 1.23
CA SER A 178 -5.40 12.38 0.71
C SER A 178 -6.26 13.41 -0.01
N ALA A 179 -6.99 12.99 -1.06
CA ALA A 179 -7.69 13.94 -1.91
C ALA A 179 -8.92 14.57 -1.24
N VAL A 180 -9.64 13.83 -0.41
CA VAL A 180 -10.82 14.37 0.29
C VAL A 180 -10.42 15.54 1.17
N VAL A 181 -9.30 15.46 1.90
CA VAL A 181 -8.82 16.57 2.75
C VAL A 181 -8.58 17.84 1.94
N LEU A 182 -7.95 17.70 0.76
CA LEU A 182 -7.65 18.83 -0.12
C LEU A 182 -8.90 19.43 -0.81
N LEU A 183 -9.99 18.68 -0.87
CA LEU A 183 -11.25 19.08 -1.48
C LEU A 183 -12.25 19.67 -0.47
N LEU A 184 -12.03 19.46 0.83
CA LEU A 184 -12.91 19.98 1.86
C LEU A 184 -12.70 21.48 2.06
N PRO A 185 -13.77 22.24 2.36
CA PRO A 185 -13.64 23.63 2.77
C PRO A 185 -12.93 23.73 4.13
N GLU A 186 -12.25 24.83 4.39
CA GLU A 186 -11.53 25.04 5.65
C GLU A 186 -12.45 25.04 6.90
N SER A 187 -13.75 25.30 6.71
CA SER A 187 -14.71 25.35 7.81
C SER A 187 -16.08 24.82 7.39
N GLY A 188 -16.94 24.56 8.37
CA GLY A 188 -18.30 24.08 8.17
C GLY A 188 -18.49 22.63 8.59
N ILE A 189 -19.67 22.07 8.22
CA ILE A 189 -20.06 20.71 8.66
C ILE A 189 -19.29 19.58 7.94
N LEU A 190 -18.83 19.80 6.70
CA LEU A 190 -18.20 18.76 5.89
C LEU A 190 -16.88 18.26 6.48
N PRO A 191 -15.90 19.12 6.89
CA PRO A 191 -14.71 18.68 7.59
C PRO A 191 -15.02 17.92 8.88
N VAL A 192 -16.02 18.37 9.64
CA VAL A 192 -16.44 17.70 10.89
C VAL A 192 -16.98 16.29 10.60
N LEU A 193 -17.83 16.13 9.59
CA LEU A 193 -18.34 14.82 9.18
C LEU A 193 -17.23 13.90 8.68
N TYR A 194 -16.28 14.43 7.93
CA TYR A 194 -15.11 13.67 7.48
C TYR A 194 -14.28 13.19 8.67
N LEU A 195 -13.93 14.07 9.60
CA LEU A 195 -13.18 13.69 10.80
C LEU A 195 -13.94 12.67 11.66
N ALA A 196 -15.26 12.84 11.82
CA ALA A 196 -16.11 11.90 12.56
C ALA A 196 -16.23 10.53 11.85
N SER A 197 -16.08 10.49 10.52
CA SER A 197 -16.17 9.24 9.76
C SER A 197 -15.01 8.29 10.04
N TRP A 198 -13.81 8.79 10.39
CA TRP A 198 -12.63 7.97 10.69
C TRP A 198 -12.82 7.01 11.87
N PRO A 199 -13.21 7.46 13.09
CA PRO A 199 -13.45 6.55 14.19
C PRO A 199 -14.62 5.61 13.93
N VAL A 200 -15.68 6.07 13.26
CA VAL A 200 -16.85 5.23 12.92
C VAL A 200 -16.43 4.09 11.98
N LEU A 201 -15.73 4.40 10.89
CA LEU A 201 -15.23 3.39 9.95
C LEU A 201 -14.19 2.48 10.60
N THR A 202 -13.36 3.01 11.49
CA THR A 202 -12.36 2.21 12.22
C THR A 202 -13.05 1.17 13.12
N VAL A 203 -14.02 1.56 13.92
CA VAL A 203 -14.77 0.63 14.77
C VAL A 203 -15.48 -0.43 13.92
N ALA A 204 -16.18 0.00 12.86
CA ALA A 204 -16.84 -0.91 11.92
C ALA A 204 -15.83 -1.87 11.28
N GLY A 205 -14.68 -1.36 10.82
CA GLY A 205 -13.62 -2.15 10.20
C GLY A 205 -13.02 -3.19 11.14
N VAL A 206 -12.73 -2.82 12.39
CA VAL A 206 -12.24 -3.75 13.41
C VAL A 206 -13.26 -4.87 13.68
N ILE A 207 -14.54 -4.53 13.85
CA ILE A 207 -15.61 -5.52 14.04
C ILE A 207 -15.68 -6.48 12.85
N LEU A 208 -15.62 -5.95 11.63
CA LEU A 208 -15.67 -6.76 10.40
C LEU A 208 -14.44 -7.65 10.25
N LEU A 209 -13.26 -7.16 10.63
CA LEU A 209 -12.01 -7.91 10.61
C LEU A 209 -12.06 -9.09 11.59
N VAL A 210 -12.44 -8.84 12.84
CA VAL A 210 -12.54 -9.87 13.89
C VAL A 210 -13.56 -10.93 13.52
N ARG A 211 -14.76 -10.53 13.06
CA ARG A 211 -15.80 -11.46 12.61
C ARG A 211 -15.40 -12.26 11.36
N GLY A 212 -14.59 -11.67 10.49
CA GLY A 212 -14.11 -12.27 9.25
C GLY A 212 -12.93 -13.22 9.39
N ARG A 213 -12.19 -13.16 10.50
CA ARG A 213 -10.92 -13.89 10.70
C ARG A 213 -11.02 -15.39 10.45
N LYS A 214 -12.10 -16.03 10.88
CA LYS A 214 -12.33 -17.49 10.71
C LYS A 214 -12.67 -17.91 9.27
N ARG A 215 -12.94 -16.97 8.37
CA ARG A 215 -13.36 -17.24 6.97
C ARG A 215 -12.24 -16.99 5.95
N GLN A 216 -11.05 -16.63 6.41
CA GLN A 216 -9.91 -16.42 5.53
C GLN A 216 -9.33 -17.77 5.12
N VAL A 217 -9.47 -18.09 3.83
CA VAL A 217 -8.90 -19.31 3.25
C VAL A 217 -7.79 -18.88 2.29
N TRP A 218 -6.59 -19.37 2.57
CA TRP A 218 -5.42 -19.18 1.72
C TRP A 218 -5.09 -20.49 1.03
N ALA A 219 -4.90 -20.48 -0.29
CA ALA A 219 -4.47 -21.67 -1.01
C ALA A 219 -2.99 -21.95 -0.74
N HIS A 220 -2.69 -23.23 -0.53
CA HIS A 220 -1.31 -23.71 -0.49
C HIS A 220 -0.69 -23.70 -1.88
N GLY A 221 0.60 -23.47 -1.94
CA GLY A 221 1.34 -23.57 -3.20
C GLY A 221 1.82 -25.01 -3.45
N PRO A 222 2.19 -25.32 -4.69
CA PRO A 222 2.78 -26.63 -5.04
C PRO A 222 4.20 -26.80 -4.50
N CYS A 223 4.86 -25.74 -4.04
CA CYS A 223 6.20 -25.75 -3.49
C CYS A 223 6.15 -25.27 -2.03
N GLU A 224 6.83 -25.94 -1.12
CA GLU A 224 7.03 -25.45 0.25
C GLU A 224 8.23 -24.49 0.26
N PRO A 225 8.04 -23.21 0.62
CA PRO A 225 9.15 -22.28 0.71
C PRO A 225 9.92 -22.49 2.01
N SER A 226 11.23 -22.61 1.92
CA SER A 226 12.09 -22.27 3.06
C SER A 226 12.05 -20.74 3.25
N ILE A 227 11.92 -20.26 4.49
CA ILE A 227 12.04 -18.84 4.83
C ILE A 227 13.35 -18.28 4.30
N GLN A 228 14.42 -19.06 4.36
CA GLN A 228 15.73 -18.70 3.79
C GLN A 228 15.65 -18.46 2.28
N THR A 229 14.95 -19.27 1.52
CA THR A 229 14.80 -19.08 0.05
C THR A 229 14.06 -17.79 -0.29
N ILE A 230 13.11 -17.35 0.54
CA ILE A 230 12.33 -16.15 0.29
C ILE A 230 13.11 -14.89 0.70
N PHE A 231 13.74 -14.89 1.87
CA PHE A 231 14.34 -13.67 2.46
C PHE A 231 15.85 -13.59 2.31
N CYS A 232 16.57 -14.72 2.17
CA CYS A 232 18.04 -14.75 2.08
C CYS A 232 18.54 -14.91 0.64
N ASN A 233 17.93 -14.21 -0.31
CA ASN A 233 18.43 -14.12 -1.68
C ASN A 233 18.90 -12.69 -2.00
N ILE A 234 19.84 -12.59 -2.95
CA ILE A 234 20.49 -11.31 -3.33
C ILE A 234 19.47 -10.24 -3.70
N GLY A 235 18.41 -10.59 -4.44
CA GLY A 235 17.37 -9.63 -4.87
C GLY A 235 16.58 -9.06 -3.71
N MET A 236 16.13 -9.89 -2.76
CA MET A 236 15.42 -9.46 -1.58
C MET A 236 16.32 -8.64 -0.65
N THR A 237 17.55 -9.10 -0.42
CA THR A 237 18.52 -8.36 0.39
C THR A 237 18.81 -6.99 -0.21
N ALA A 238 19.03 -6.89 -1.52
CA ALA A 238 19.25 -5.63 -2.21
C ALA A 238 18.03 -4.70 -2.08
N ALA A 239 16.81 -5.20 -2.30
CA ALA A 239 15.58 -4.41 -2.16
C ALA A 239 15.43 -3.84 -0.73
N ILE A 240 15.64 -4.68 0.29
CA ILE A 240 15.57 -4.24 1.69
C ILE A 240 16.65 -3.18 1.97
N VAL A 241 17.89 -3.40 1.54
CA VAL A 241 19.00 -2.44 1.75
C VAL A 241 18.69 -1.10 1.09
N VAL A 242 18.21 -1.08 -0.15
CA VAL A 242 17.82 0.16 -0.85
C VAL A 242 16.76 0.89 -0.07
N CYS A 243 15.67 0.24 0.34
CA CYS A 243 14.61 0.88 1.12
C CYS A 243 15.12 1.44 2.46
N PHE A 244 16.01 0.73 3.14
CA PHE A 244 16.62 1.24 4.39
C PHE A 244 17.52 2.45 4.13
N VAL A 245 18.31 2.45 3.06
CA VAL A 245 19.17 3.60 2.69
C VAL A 245 18.30 4.81 2.35
N GLU A 246 17.26 4.64 1.53
CA GLU A 246 16.32 5.70 1.20
C GLU A 246 15.65 6.27 2.45
N THR A 247 15.18 5.40 3.37
CA THR A 247 14.61 5.85 4.65
C THR A 247 15.63 6.60 5.51
N ALA A 248 16.87 6.13 5.59
CA ALA A 248 17.92 6.79 6.37
C ALA A 248 18.31 8.16 5.81
N LEU A 249 18.29 8.32 4.49
CA LEU A 249 18.57 9.61 3.83
C LEU A 249 17.53 10.70 4.17
N LEU A 250 16.32 10.33 4.63
CA LEU A 250 15.32 11.31 5.07
C LEU A 250 15.69 11.96 6.42
N PHE A 251 16.65 11.38 7.17
CA PHE A 251 17.12 11.92 8.45
C PHE A 251 18.45 12.69 8.34
N LEU A 252 19.00 12.83 7.13
CA LEU A 252 20.21 13.62 6.84
C LEU A 252 19.87 14.96 6.20
#